data_9401ade9dca4a419ccf41bd3c28965d8
#
_entry.id   9401ade9dca4a419ccf41bd3c28965d8
#
_cell.length_a   1.000
_cell.length_b   1.000
_cell.length_c   1.000
_cell.angle_alpha   90.00
_cell.angle_beta   90.00
_cell.angle_gamma   90.00
#
_symmetry.space_group_name_H-M   'P 1'
#
loop_
_entity.id
_entity.type
_entity.pdbx_description
1 polymer ?
#
loop_
_entity_poly.entity_id
_entity_poly.type
_entity_poly.pdbx_seq_one_letter_code
_entity_poly.pdbx_strand_id
1 'polypeptide(L)'
;MPQIYLQVKILNMQIDLPDRIELARAQWADEEPGLDTSPMEVIGRVLRAAHLADAHIRRVLRQEGLDRSGFDVLATLRRTGPPYQLTPTALYQELVLTSGAMTHRVDALARAGLVERISGRTDRRSSLVGLTARGKSVVDRAMAAHMRCEGAMVASLADEDRQALAALLKKLLSGIEVEA
;
A
#
# COMPACT_ATOMS: atom_id res chain seq x y z
N MET A 1 -42.25 -17.79 -14.85
CA MET A 1 -41.32 -16.74 -15.30
C MET A 1 -41.32 -15.44 -14.47
N PRO A 2 -41.71 -15.39 -13.15
CA PRO A 2 -41.53 -14.16 -12.34
C PRO A 2 -40.29 -14.20 -11.41
N GLN A 3 -39.69 -15.37 -11.14
CA GLN A 3 -38.64 -15.48 -10.12
C GLN A 3 -37.26 -14.99 -10.59
N ILE A 4 -36.95 -15.12 -11.87
CA ILE A 4 -35.69 -14.65 -12.47
C ILE A 4 -35.66 -13.10 -12.56
N TYR A 5 -36.80 -12.47 -12.80
CA TYR A 5 -36.92 -11.00 -12.85
C TYR A 5 -36.75 -10.36 -11.46
N LEU A 6 -37.16 -11.05 -10.42
CA LEU A 6 -37.01 -10.58 -9.04
C LEU A 6 -35.54 -10.70 -8.58
N GLN A 7 -34.84 -11.79 -8.94
CA GLN A 7 -33.40 -11.96 -8.66
C GLN A 7 -32.53 -10.95 -9.40
N VAL A 8 -32.83 -10.63 -10.66
CA VAL A 8 -32.10 -9.60 -11.42
C VAL A 8 -32.36 -8.19 -10.86
N LYS A 9 -33.55 -7.93 -10.32
CA LYS A 9 -33.90 -6.65 -9.70
C LYS A 9 -33.24 -6.50 -8.31
N ILE A 10 -33.03 -7.60 -7.58
CA ILE A 10 -32.29 -7.62 -6.30
C ILE A 10 -30.78 -7.47 -6.55
N LEU A 11 -30.25 -8.02 -7.64
CA LEU A 11 -28.83 -7.82 -8.01
C LEU A 11 -28.53 -6.39 -8.50
N ASN A 12 -29.49 -5.67 -9.02
CA ASN A 12 -29.34 -4.27 -9.48
C ASN A 12 -29.89 -3.24 -8.46
N MET A 13 -30.52 -3.64 -7.38
CA MET A 13 -30.66 -2.81 -6.20
C MET A 13 -29.33 -2.92 -5.43
N GLN A 14 -28.40 -1.99 -5.69
CA GLN A 14 -27.45 -1.58 -4.68
C GLN A 14 -28.31 -1.07 -3.51
N ILE A 15 -28.60 -1.96 -2.56
CA ILE A 15 -29.09 -1.54 -1.24
C ILE A 15 -27.91 -0.76 -0.70
N ASP A 16 -28.05 0.56 -0.65
CA ASP A 16 -27.09 1.47 -0.05
C ASP A 16 -27.17 1.25 1.46
N LEU A 17 -26.60 0.11 1.90
CA LEU A 17 -26.52 -0.22 3.32
C LEU A 17 -25.50 0.72 3.95
N PRO A 18 -25.85 1.33 5.08
CA PRO A 18 -24.95 2.22 5.78
C PRO A 18 -23.63 1.49 6.08
N ASP A 19 -22.53 2.13 5.76
CA ASP A 19 -21.23 1.59 6.09
C ASP A 19 -20.96 1.70 7.62
N ARG A 20 -19.87 1.08 8.09
CA ARG A 20 -19.53 1.10 9.52
C ARG A 20 -19.28 2.51 10.07
N ILE A 21 -18.89 3.44 9.23
CA ILE A 21 -18.63 4.84 9.64
C ILE A 21 -19.96 5.56 9.82
N GLU A 22 -20.91 5.37 8.93
CA GLU A 22 -22.27 5.90 9.06
C GLU A 22 -22.97 5.39 10.32
N LEU A 23 -22.87 4.07 10.57
CA LEU A 23 -23.43 3.48 11.79
C LEU A 23 -22.80 4.05 13.07
N ALA A 24 -21.48 4.20 13.09
CA ALA A 24 -20.77 4.78 14.24
C ALA A 24 -21.17 6.26 14.45
N ARG A 25 -21.30 7.03 13.39
CA ARG A 25 -21.75 8.43 13.47
C ARG A 25 -23.19 8.56 13.98
N ALA A 26 -24.09 7.67 13.52
CA ALA A 26 -25.46 7.65 14.04
C ALA A 26 -25.50 7.36 15.54
N GLN A 27 -24.72 6.40 16.02
CA GLN A 27 -24.61 6.10 17.44
C GLN A 27 -24.07 7.29 18.25
N TRP A 28 -23.07 8.01 17.73
CA TRP A 28 -22.56 9.22 18.38
C TRP A 28 -23.58 10.36 18.40
N ALA A 29 -24.36 10.52 17.33
CA ALA A 29 -25.41 11.52 17.27
C ALA A 29 -26.52 11.27 18.32
N ASP A 30 -26.79 10.00 18.63
CA ASP A 30 -27.74 9.62 19.70
C ASP A 30 -27.15 9.85 21.10
N GLU A 31 -25.88 9.53 21.33
CA GLU A 31 -25.22 9.62 22.64
C GLU A 31 -24.76 11.05 22.97
N GLU A 32 -24.28 11.81 21.99
CA GLU A 32 -23.77 13.17 22.17
C GLU A 32 -24.19 14.09 21.00
N PRO A 33 -25.45 14.58 20.98
CA PRO A 33 -26.00 15.33 19.85
C PRO A 33 -25.28 16.62 19.46
N GLY A 34 -24.40 17.12 20.35
CA GLY A 34 -23.59 18.32 20.10
C GLY A 34 -22.22 18.06 19.49
N LEU A 35 -21.81 16.79 19.37
CA LEU A 35 -20.50 16.41 18.85
C LEU A 35 -20.48 16.45 17.31
N ASP A 36 -19.58 17.27 16.74
CA ASP A 36 -19.35 17.24 15.29
C ASP A 36 -18.54 15.99 14.90
N THR A 37 -19.22 15.02 14.33
CA THR A 37 -18.62 13.77 13.80
C THR A 37 -18.35 13.82 12.31
N SER A 38 -18.48 14.97 11.64
CA SER A 38 -18.26 15.09 10.20
C SER A 38 -16.85 14.68 9.74
N PRO A 39 -15.76 14.93 10.49
CA PRO A 39 -14.42 14.45 10.11
C PRO A 39 -14.31 12.92 10.00
N MET A 40 -15.14 12.17 10.74
CA MET A 40 -15.17 10.71 10.67
C MET A 40 -15.56 10.19 9.27
N GLU A 41 -16.35 10.95 8.52
CA GLU A 41 -16.77 10.58 7.16
C GLU A 41 -15.56 10.37 6.25
N VAL A 42 -14.55 11.20 6.38
CA VAL A 42 -13.34 11.12 5.57
C VAL A 42 -12.31 10.22 6.23
N ILE A 43 -11.88 10.57 7.44
CA ILE A 43 -10.76 9.88 8.09
C ILE A 43 -11.10 8.42 8.42
N GLY A 44 -12.32 8.15 8.89
CA GLY A 44 -12.77 6.78 9.16
C GLY A 44 -12.72 5.89 7.91
N ARG A 45 -13.17 6.40 6.75
CA ARG A 45 -13.12 5.66 5.48
C ARG A 45 -11.70 5.50 4.96
N VAL A 46 -10.84 6.52 5.08
CA VAL A 46 -9.41 6.43 4.73
C VAL A 46 -8.72 5.33 5.54
N LEU A 47 -8.88 5.32 6.86
CA LEU A 47 -8.28 4.31 7.74
C LEU A 47 -8.83 2.91 7.44
N ARG A 48 -10.13 2.79 7.20
CA ARG A 48 -10.76 1.50 6.85
C ARG A 48 -10.27 1.00 5.50
N ALA A 49 -10.21 1.85 4.48
CA ALA A 49 -9.72 1.51 3.15
C ALA A 49 -8.24 1.09 3.22
N ALA A 50 -7.39 1.83 3.93
CA ALA A 50 -5.98 1.50 4.11
C ALA A 50 -5.79 0.14 4.78
N HIS A 51 -6.56 -0.17 5.84
CA HIS A 51 -6.52 -1.46 6.53
C HIS A 51 -6.90 -2.63 5.61
N LEU A 52 -7.98 -2.48 4.84
CA LEU A 52 -8.42 -3.52 3.90
C LEU A 52 -7.44 -3.70 2.75
N ALA A 53 -6.94 -2.61 2.17
CA ALA A 53 -5.96 -2.63 1.09
C ALA A 53 -4.67 -3.34 1.54
N ASP A 54 -4.13 -2.99 2.72
CA ASP A 54 -2.92 -3.64 3.26
C ASP A 54 -3.11 -5.16 3.43
N ALA A 55 -4.27 -5.61 3.92
CA ALA A 55 -4.57 -7.04 4.06
C ALA A 55 -4.56 -7.77 2.71
N HIS A 56 -5.15 -7.17 1.66
CA HIS A 56 -5.14 -7.73 0.30
C HIS A 56 -3.73 -7.76 -0.30
N ILE A 57 -2.98 -6.66 -0.18
CA ILE A 57 -1.61 -6.54 -0.68
C ILE A 57 -0.72 -7.59 -0.01
N ARG A 58 -0.75 -7.70 1.32
CA ARG A 58 0.03 -8.72 2.05
C ARG A 58 -0.26 -10.14 1.59
N ARG A 59 -1.53 -10.45 1.27
CA ARG A 59 -1.92 -11.77 0.76
C ARG A 59 -1.27 -12.05 -0.60
N VAL A 60 -1.31 -11.07 -1.50
CA VAL A 60 -0.73 -11.19 -2.85
C VAL A 60 0.79 -11.32 -2.79
N LEU A 61 1.46 -10.49 -1.99
CA LEU A 61 2.92 -10.54 -1.84
C LEU A 61 3.40 -11.87 -1.25
N ARG A 62 2.65 -12.46 -0.29
CA ARG A 62 2.98 -13.79 0.24
C ARG A 62 2.94 -14.88 -0.83
N GLN A 63 2.06 -14.79 -1.83
CA GLN A 63 2.02 -15.73 -2.95
C GLN A 63 3.28 -15.66 -3.82
N GLU A 64 3.92 -14.48 -3.85
CA GLU A 64 5.22 -14.28 -4.53
C GLU A 64 6.44 -14.55 -3.63
N GLY A 65 6.21 -15.06 -2.40
CA GLY A 65 7.25 -15.37 -1.42
C GLY A 65 7.85 -14.15 -0.71
N LEU A 66 7.13 -13.03 -0.68
CA LEU A 66 7.58 -11.79 -0.04
C LEU A 66 6.64 -11.38 1.10
N ASP A 67 7.20 -10.78 2.14
CA ASP A 67 6.46 -9.93 3.04
C ASP A 67 6.42 -8.48 2.50
N ARG A 68 5.58 -7.64 3.10
CA ARG A 68 5.44 -6.23 2.69
C ARG A 68 6.77 -5.50 2.73
N SER A 69 7.52 -5.68 3.80
CA SER A 69 8.77 -4.94 4.03
C SER A 69 9.90 -5.38 3.08
N GLY A 70 9.97 -6.67 2.75
CA GLY A 70 10.90 -7.17 1.74
C GLY A 70 10.56 -6.67 0.34
N PHE A 71 9.26 -6.66 0.01
CA PHE A 71 8.77 -6.08 -1.24
C PHE A 71 9.15 -4.61 -1.37
N ASP A 72 8.94 -3.80 -0.32
CA ASP A 72 9.23 -2.37 -0.34
C ASP A 72 10.73 -2.09 -0.61
N VAL A 73 11.64 -2.87 0.00
CA VAL A 73 13.09 -2.78 -0.29
C VAL A 73 13.40 -3.13 -1.74
N LEU A 74 12.90 -4.27 -2.23
CA LEU A 74 13.16 -4.70 -3.60
C LEU A 74 12.56 -3.75 -4.63
N ALA A 75 11.35 -3.25 -4.40
CA ALA A 75 10.67 -2.28 -5.27
C ALA A 75 11.41 -0.94 -5.29
N THR A 76 11.93 -0.50 -4.15
CA THR A 76 12.76 0.72 -4.08
C THR A 76 14.03 0.57 -4.90
N LEU A 77 14.78 -0.52 -4.73
CA LEU A 77 15.95 -0.80 -5.56
C LEU A 77 15.58 -0.89 -7.05
N ARG A 78 14.45 -1.51 -7.36
CA ARG A 78 14.03 -1.70 -8.76
C ARG A 78 13.70 -0.39 -9.47
N ARG A 79 13.02 0.54 -8.77
CA ARG A 79 12.61 1.84 -9.34
C ARG A 79 13.75 2.84 -9.55
N THR A 80 14.92 2.62 -8.92
CA THR A 80 16.09 3.49 -9.16
C THR A 80 16.71 3.32 -10.54
N GLY A 81 16.31 2.30 -11.30
CA GLY A 81 16.91 1.98 -12.58
C GLY A 81 18.27 1.28 -12.46
N PRO A 82 18.86 0.84 -13.61
CA PRO A 82 20.19 0.22 -13.59
C PRO A 82 21.25 1.13 -12.99
N PRO A 83 22.14 0.62 -12.16
CA PRO A 83 22.40 -0.77 -11.84
C PRO A 83 21.56 -1.34 -10.66
N TYR A 84 20.45 -0.73 -10.27
CA TYR A 84 19.53 -1.19 -9.19
C TYR A 84 20.20 -1.26 -7.82
N GLN A 85 20.98 -0.24 -7.48
CA GLN A 85 21.82 -0.20 -6.28
C GLN A 85 21.59 1.09 -5.52
N LEU A 86 21.53 1.00 -4.19
CA LEU A 86 21.47 2.14 -3.27
C LEU A 86 22.39 1.91 -2.07
N THR A 87 22.82 2.99 -1.43
CA THR A 87 23.41 2.89 -0.10
C THR A 87 22.36 2.50 0.93
N PRO A 88 22.70 1.84 2.04
CA PRO A 88 21.78 1.58 3.15
C PRO A 88 21.10 2.86 3.65
N THR A 89 21.83 3.98 3.68
CA THR A 89 21.30 5.29 4.08
C THR A 89 20.21 5.78 3.12
N ALA A 90 20.44 5.69 1.80
CA ALA A 90 19.43 6.06 0.81
C ALA A 90 18.20 5.17 0.90
N LEU A 91 18.35 3.86 1.06
CA LEU A 91 17.24 2.94 1.30
C LEU A 91 16.44 3.28 2.57
N TYR A 92 17.14 3.64 3.64
CA TYR A 92 16.52 4.08 4.89
C TYR A 92 15.67 5.34 4.68
N GLN A 93 16.20 6.35 4.00
CA GLN A 93 15.49 7.61 3.73
C GLN A 93 14.25 7.39 2.85
N GLU A 94 14.37 6.58 1.80
CA GLU A 94 13.30 6.28 0.86
C GLU A 94 12.13 5.50 1.50
N LEU A 95 12.39 4.70 2.54
CA LEU A 95 11.39 3.82 3.17
C LEU A 95 10.88 4.34 4.52
N VAL A 96 11.39 5.48 5.00
CA VAL A 96 11.01 6.09 6.29
C VAL A 96 11.08 5.07 7.42
N LEU A 97 12.21 4.35 7.54
CA LEU A 97 12.40 3.25 8.50
C LEU A 97 13.50 3.57 9.52
N THR A 98 13.56 2.81 10.61
CA THR A 98 14.71 2.86 11.50
C THR A 98 15.92 2.10 10.93
N SER A 99 17.14 2.56 11.18
CA SER A 99 18.37 1.95 10.65
C SER A 99 18.55 0.48 11.05
N GLY A 100 18.16 0.12 12.26
CA GLY A 100 18.21 -1.28 12.74
C GLY A 100 17.25 -2.20 12.00
N ALA A 101 16.02 -1.75 11.76
CA ALA A 101 15.03 -2.50 10.99
C ALA A 101 15.48 -2.71 9.53
N MET A 102 16.14 -1.70 8.92
CA MET A 102 16.68 -1.80 7.57
C MET A 102 17.78 -2.87 7.48
N THR A 103 18.74 -2.86 8.38
CA THR A 103 19.84 -3.85 8.39
C THR A 103 19.30 -5.26 8.43
N HIS A 104 18.39 -5.54 9.36
CA HIS A 104 17.77 -6.86 9.48
C HIS A 104 17.03 -7.30 8.22
N ARG A 105 16.33 -6.40 7.55
CA ARG A 105 15.60 -6.66 6.29
C ARG A 105 16.55 -6.98 5.14
N VAL A 106 17.57 -6.14 4.97
CA VAL A 106 18.60 -6.36 3.92
C VAL A 106 19.30 -7.70 4.14
N ASP A 107 19.64 -8.06 5.38
CA ASP A 107 20.29 -9.34 5.70
C ASP A 107 19.37 -10.54 5.42
N ALA A 108 18.08 -10.42 5.69
CA ALA A 108 17.10 -11.47 5.35
C ALA A 108 16.99 -11.65 3.83
N LEU A 109 16.90 -10.56 3.07
CA LEU A 109 16.85 -10.57 1.61
C LEU A 109 18.16 -11.09 0.98
N ALA A 110 19.33 -10.76 1.58
CA ALA A 110 20.61 -11.28 1.14
C ALA A 110 20.73 -12.77 1.38
N ARG A 111 20.29 -13.28 2.54
CA ARG A 111 20.20 -14.73 2.81
C ARG A 111 19.26 -15.46 1.84
N ALA A 112 18.20 -14.79 1.41
CA ALA A 112 17.29 -15.32 0.38
C ALA A 112 17.86 -15.20 -1.05
N GLY A 113 19.03 -14.58 -1.22
CA GLY A 113 19.66 -14.39 -2.54
C GLY A 113 18.93 -13.40 -3.45
N LEU A 114 18.16 -12.47 -2.88
CA LEU A 114 17.39 -11.47 -3.62
C LEU A 114 18.13 -10.13 -3.75
N VAL A 115 19.00 -9.82 -2.78
CA VAL A 115 19.91 -8.68 -2.84
C VAL A 115 21.34 -9.15 -2.53
N GLU A 116 22.31 -8.33 -2.87
CA GLU A 116 23.71 -8.51 -2.52
C GLU A 116 24.28 -7.23 -1.90
N ARG A 117 25.28 -7.41 -1.03
CA ARG A 117 26.09 -6.30 -0.50
C ARG A 117 27.32 -6.13 -1.37
N ILE A 118 27.47 -4.97 -1.96
CA ILE A 118 28.56 -4.63 -2.86
C ILE A 118 29.52 -3.72 -2.09
N SER A 119 30.72 -4.21 -1.80
CA SER A 119 31.76 -3.41 -1.16
C SER A 119 32.36 -2.44 -2.15
N GLY A 120 32.42 -1.16 -1.82
CA GLY A 120 33.10 -0.15 -2.63
C GLY A 120 34.59 -0.49 -2.82
N ARG A 121 35.11 -0.34 -4.03
CA ARG A 121 36.52 -0.64 -4.37
C ARG A 121 37.53 0.26 -3.67
N THR A 122 37.12 1.45 -3.26
CA THR A 122 37.99 2.52 -2.75
C THR A 122 37.73 2.90 -1.29
N ASP A 123 36.55 2.59 -0.73
CA ASP A 123 36.22 2.89 0.65
C ASP A 123 35.34 1.77 1.24
N ARG A 124 35.90 1.07 2.27
CA ARG A 124 35.20 0.05 3.03
C ARG A 124 33.93 0.56 3.73
N ARG A 125 33.73 1.89 3.79
CA ARG A 125 32.55 2.54 4.41
C ARG A 125 31.40 2.72 3.45
N SER A 126 31.59 2.61 2.12
CA SER A 126 30.52 2.72 1.12
C SER A 126 30.08 1.33 0.65
N SER A 127 29.30 0.64 1.48
CA SER A 127 28.63 -0.58 1.03
C SER A 127 27.35 -0.20 0.29
N LEU A 128 27.14 -0.76 -0.90
CA LEU A 128 25.88 -0.66 -1.64
C LEU A 128 25.06 -1.93 -1.42
N VAL A 129 23.75 -1.80 -1.52
CA VAL A 129 22.81 -2.92 -1.61
C VAL A 129 22.28 -2.93 -3.03
N GLY A 130 22.43 -4.03 -3.74
CA GLY A 130 21.99 -4.20 -5.12
C GLY A 130 21.04 -5.37 -5.28
N LEU A 131 20.16 -5.28 -6.30
CA LEU A 131 19.36 -6.43 -6.70
C LEU A 131 20.21 -7.47 -7.40
N THR A 132 20.03 -8.74 -7.02
CA THR A 132 20.48 -9.85 -7.86
C THR A 132 19.57 -10.03 -9.07
N ALA A 133 19.99 -10.81 -10.08
CA ALA A 133 19.12 -11.19 -11.19
C ALA A 133 17.85 -11.90 -10.71
N ARG A 134 17.96 -12.75 -9.67
CA ARG A 134 16.83 -13.40 -9.01
C ARG A 134 15.93 -12.40 -8.32
N GLY A 135 16.50 -11.45 -7.55
CA GLY A 135 15.75 -10.41 -6.87
C GLY A 135 14.96 -9.54 -7.85
N LYS A 136 15.58 -9.16 -8.97
CA LYS A 136 14.92 -8.43 -10.05
C LYS A 136 13.73 -9.21 -10.61
N SER A 137 13.91 -10.48 -10.93
CA SER A 137 12.82 -11.33 -11.45
C SER A 137 11.68 -11.48 -10.45
N VAL A 138 11.98 -11.65 -9.16
CA VAL A 138 10.96 -11.77 -8.09
C VAL A 138 10.17 -10.47 -7.94
N VAL A 139 10.84 -9.32 -7.86
CA VAL A 139 10.14 -8.04 -7.68
C VAL A 139 9.34 -7.65 -8.92
N ASP A 140 9.80 -7.97 -10.13
CA ASP A 140 9.04 -7.68 -11.36
C ASP A 140 7.71 -8.46 -11.38
N ARG A 141 7.69 -9.74 -10.96
CA ARG A 141 6.45 -10.51 -10.82
C ARG A 141 5.57 -10.00 -9.70
N ALA A 142 6.15 -9.74 -8.53
CA ALA A 142 5.43 -9.24 -7.36
C ALA A 142 4.79 -7.87 -7.65
N MET A 143 5.48 -6.97 -8.35
CA MET A 143 4.96 -5.69 -8.77
C MET A 143 3.77 -5.84 -9.73
N ALA A 144 3.86 -6.74 -10.71
CA ALA A 144 2.75 -7.00 -11.61
C ALA A 144 1.51 -7.55 -10.87
N ALA A 145 1.71 -8.43 -9.89
CA ALA A 145 0.62 -8.96 -9.05
C ALA A 145 0.05 -7.87 -8.14
N HIS A 146 0.89 -7.03 -7.56
CA HIS A 146 0.53 -5.88 -6.72
C HIS A 146 -0.34 -4.89 -7.50
N MET A 147 0.08 -4.48 -8.70
CA MET A 147 -0.70 -3.55 -9.54
C MET A 147 -2.05 -4.13 -9.96
N ARG A 148 -2.13 -5.42 -10.27
CA ARG A 148 -3.44 -6.07 -10.54
C ARG A 148 -4.34 -6.04 -9.30
N CYS A 149 -3.77 -6.28 -8.12
CA CYS A 149 -4.52 -6.23 -6.86
C CYS A 149 -5.06 -4.82 -6.58
N GLU A 150 -4.24 -3.79 -6.72
CA GLU A 150 -4.66 -2.40 -6.55
C GLU A 150 -5.70 -1.98 -7.60
N GLY A 151 -5.50 -2.36 -8.86
CA GLY A 151 -6.47 -2.11 -9.92
C GLY A 151 -7.85 -2.72 -9.63
N ALA A 152 -7.87 -3.94 -9.07
CA ALA A 152 -9.13 -4.58 -8.66
C ALA A 152 -9.84 -3.85 -7.52
N MET A 153 -9.09 -3.24 -6.60
CA MET A 153 -9.68 -2.49 -5.48
C MET A 153 -10.38 -1.20 -5.92
N VAL A 154 -9.93 -0.58 -6.99
CA VAL A 154 -10.51 0.65 -7.51
C VAL A 154 -11.41 0.43 -8.73
N ALA A 155 -11.67 -0.83 -9.12
CA ALA A 155 -12.42 -1.17 -10.33
C ALA A 155 -13.89 -0.72 -10.28
N SER A 156 -14.47 -0.53 -9.08
CA SER A 156 -15.84 -0.02 -8.92
C SER A 156 -15.98 1.48 -9.18
N LEU A 157 -14.87 2.22 -9.22
CA LEU A 157 -14.88 3.66 -9.47
C LEU A 157 -14.75 3.94 -10.97
N ALA A 158 -15.51 4.90 -11.49
CA ALA A 158 -15.27 5.47 -12.80
C ALA A 158 -13.90 6.19 -12.88
N ASP A 159 -13.38 6.42 -14.06
CA ASP A 159 -12.06 7.04 -14.23
C ASP A 159 -12.01 8.46 -13.65
N GLU A 160 -13.08 9.22 -13.82
CA GLU A 160 -13.23 10.56 -13.25
C GLU A 160 -13.21 10.53 -11.71
N ASP A 161 -13.92 9.57 -11.10
CA ASP A 161 -13.96 9.40 -9.64
C ASP A 161 -12.60 9.00 -9.08
N ARG A 162 -11.85 8.12 -9.79
CA ARG A 162 -10.48 7.74 -9.40
C ARG A 162 -9.55 8.95 -9.41
N GLN A 163 -9.64 9.79 -10.44
CA GLN A 163 -8.82 11.00 -10.54
C GLN A 163 -9.19 12.02 -9.46
N ALA A 164 -10.48 12.24 -9.22
CA ALA A 164 -10.97 13.14 -8.18
C ALA A 164 -10.53 12.66 -6.79
N LEU A 165 -10.69 11.37 -6.48
CA LEU A 165 -10.27 10.78 -5.22
C LEU A 165 -8.74 10.91 -5.02
N ALA A 166 -7.94 10.62 -6.05
CA ALA A 166 -6.49 10.77 -5.98
C ALA A 166 -6.06 12.22 -5.69
N ALA A 167 -6.71 13.20 -6.33
CA ALA A 167 -6.44 14.62 -6.10
C ALA A 167 -6.83 15.06 -4.67
N LEU A 168 -7.97 14.60 -4.17
CA LEU A 168 -8.44 14.89 -2.81
C LEU A 168 -7.54 14.27 -1.75
N LEU A 169 -7.12 13.01 -1.93
CA LEU A 169 -6.18 12.34 -1.03
C LEU A 169 -4.80 13.02 -1.04
N LYS A 170 -4.31 13.46 -2.18
CA LYS A 170 -3.07 14.24 -2.27
C LYS A 170 -3.17 15.54 -1.46
N LYS A 171 -4.28 16.27 -1.57
CA LYS A 171 -4.52 17.50 -0.80
C LYS A 171 -4.60 17.22 0.70
N LEU A 172 -5.28 16.15 1.10
CA LEU A 172 -5.39 15.73 2.51
C LEU A 172 -4.02 15.40 3.09
N LEU A 173 -3.21 14.60 2.39
CA LEU A 173 -1.86 14.23 2.82
C LEU A 173 -0.98 15.44 3.02
N SER A 174 -0.97 16.39 2.06
CA SER A 174 -0.18 17.63 2.19
C SER A 174 -0.58 18.45 3.42
N GLY A 175 -1.87 18.47 3.81
CA GLY A 175 -2.31 19.12 5.03
C GLY A 175 -1.80 18.46 6.31
N ILE A 176 -1.83 17.12 6.35
CA ILE A 176 -1.36 16.34 7.51
C ILE A 176 0.16 16.43 7.68
N GLU A 177 0.93 16.39 6.57
CA GLU A 177 2.40 16.43 6.59
C GLU A 177 2.96 17.78 7.06
N VAL A 178 2.21 18.87 6.94
CA VAL A 178 2.61 20.19 7.45
C VAL A 178 2.47 20.29 8.97
N GLU A 179 1.59 19.50 9.57
CA GLU A 179 1.31 19.52 11.02
C GLU A 179 2.13 18.46 11.80
N ALA A 180 2.83 17.54 11.12
CA ALA A 180 3.60 16.46 11.71
C ALA A 180 5.09 16.80 11.83
#